data_98d6a196d87b6c10ae172713a3bfac23
#
_entry.id   98d6a196d87b6c10ae172713a3bfac23
#
_cell.length_a   1.000
_cell.length_b   1.000
_cell.length_c   1.000
_cell.angle_alpha   90.00
_cell.angle_beta   90.00
_cell.angle_gamma   90.00
#
_symmetry.space_group_name_H-M   'P 1'
#
loop_
_entity.id
_entity.type
_entity.pdbx_description
1 polymer ?
#
loop_
_entity_poly.entity_id
_entity_poly.type
_entity_poly.pdbx_seq_one_letter_code
_entity_poly.pdbx_strand_id
1 'polypeptide(L)'
;MTTVFVLNGPNLNLLGGREPEVYGTATLADVERLCRETAGELGLTVDFRQSNREGELVDWLQEAGAAVAAGTSIGAVLNPAAYSHTSIALPDAIEGARLPVVEVHISNVHKREPFRHHSYVSAAAAGVVVGFGVTGYQLAIRGLHQLHRPQGG
;
A
#
# COMPACT_ATOMS: atom_id res chain seq x y z
N MET A 1 -0.68 -11.97 -16.99
CA MET A 1 -1.59 -11.76 -15.84
C MET A 1 -1.45 -10.33 -15.36
N THR A 2 -2.53 -9.78 -14.87
CA THR A 2 -2.56 -8.41 -14.37
C THR A 2 -1.92 -8.35 -12.99
N THR A 3 -1.17 -7.30 -12.73
CA THR A 3 -0.38 -7.13 -11.51
C THR A 3 -1.02 -6.12 -10.56
N VAL A 4 -0.90 -6.39 -9.26
CA VAL A 4 -1.06 -5.38 -8.22
C VAL A 4 0.30 -5.08 -7.61
N PHE A 5 0.67 -3.79 -7.56
CA PHE A 5 1.87 -3.37 -6.85
C PHE A 5 1.56 -3.28 -5.37
N VAL A 6 2.47 -3.77 -4.54
CA VAL A 6 2.38 -3.61 -3.08
C VAL A 6 3.68 -2.93 -2.65
N LEU A 7 3.56 -1.66 -2.28
CA LEU A 7 4.70 -0.79 -2.01
C LEU A 7 4.75 -0.44 -0.53
N ASN A 8 5.91 -0.62 0.07
CA ASN A 8 6.11 -0.48 1.50
C ASN A 8 7.20 0.54 1.79
N GLY A 9 6.90 1.46 2.68
CA GLY A 9 7.77 2.57 3.06
C GLY A 9 8.79 2.25 4.14
N PRO A 10 9.32 3.31 4.78
CA PRO A 10 10.49 3.21 5.66
C PRO A 10 10.21 2.36 6.89
N ASN A 11 11.24 1.65 7.30
CA ASN A 11 11.28 0.81 8.50
C ASN A 11 10.40 -0.44 8.45
N LEU A 12 9.63 -0.67 7.38
CA LEU A 12 8.82 -1.88 7.26
C LEU A 12 9.66 -3.14 7.06
N ASN A 13 10.91 -2.97 6.62
CA ASN A 13 11.88 -4.06 6.60
C ASN A 13 12.20 -4.61 8.00
N LEU A 14 11.87 -3.87 9.05
CA LEU A 14 12.11 -4.24 10.45
C LEU A 14 10.91 -4.94 11.11
N LEU A 15 9.83 -5.19 10.38
CA LEU A 15 8.65 -5.87 10.92
C LEU A 15 9.05 -7.23 11.54
N GLY A 16 8.37 -7.57 12.64
CA GLY A 16 8.60 -8.80 13.39
C GLY A 16 9.56 -8.63 14.56
N GLY A 17 10.50 -7.68 14.48
CA GLY A 17 11.45 -7.38 15.55
C GLY A 17 11.24 -6.03 16.21
N ARG A 18 10.29 -5.22 15.70
CA ARG A 18 10.07 -3.84 16.17
C ARG A 18 8.68 -3.72 16.78
N GLU A 19 8.64 -3.26 18.04
CA GLU A 19 7.40 -2.95 18.76
C GLU A 19 6.28 -3.97 18.49
N PRO A 20 6.44 -5.26 18.89
CA PRO A 20 5.46 -6.30 18.58
C PRO A 20 4.06 -5.99 19.10
N GLU A 21 3.94 -5.24 20.19
CA GLU A 21 2.67 -4.80 20.77
C GLU A 21 1.91 -3.82 19.87
N VAL A 22 2.60 -3.16 18.93
CA VAL A 22 1.98 -2.23 17.97
C VAL A 22 1.77 -2.90 16.61
N TYR A 23 2.79 -3.60 16.11
CA TYR A 23 2.82 -4.11 14.72
C TYR A 23 2.62 -5.63 14.63
N GLY A 24 2.58 -6.33 15.77
CA GLY A 24 2.51 -7.79 15.80
C GLY A 24 3.89 -8.41 15.54
N THR A 25 3.90 -9.73 15.38
CA THR A 25 5.13 -10.52 15.19
C THR A 25 5.38 -10.94 13.74
N ALA A 26 4.43 -10.66 12.84
CA ALA A 26 4.59 -10.99 11.43
C ALA A 26 5.75 -10.19 10.81
N THR A 27 6.52 -10.86 9.96
CA THR A 27 7.61 -10.23 9.21
C THR A 27 7.10 -9.65 7.89
N LEU A 28 7.94 -8.86 7.22
CA LEU A 28 7.60 -8.38 5.88
C LEU A 28 7.46 -9.54 4.89
N ALA A 29 8.25 -10.61 5.05
CA ALA A 29 8.11 -11.82 4.23
C ALA A 29 6.75 -12.50 4.43
N ASP A 30 6.23 -12.49 5.66
CA ASP A 30 4.88 -12.99 5.94
C ASP A 30 3.82 -12.15 5.24
N VAL A 31 3.99 -10.83 5.25
CA VAL A 31 3.09 -9.91 4.54
C VAL A 31 3.10 -10.21 3.04
N GLU A 32 4.28 -10.38 2.47
CA GLU A 32 4.41 -10.71 1.04
C GLU A 32 3.66 -11.99 0.70
N ARG A 33 3.82 -13.03 1.52
CA ARG A 33 3.13 -14.31 1.30
C ARG A 33 1.61 -14.12 1.33
N LEU A 34 1.08 -13.38 2.31
CA LEU A 34 -0.35 -13.10 2.41
C LEU A 34 -0.87 -12.32 1.19
N CYS A 35 -0.09 -11.36 0.71
CA CYS A 35 -0.44 -10.60 -0.49
C CYS A 35 -0.51 -11.50 -1.72
N ARG A 36 0.46 -12.38 -1.91
CA ARG A 36 0.49 -13.29 -3.05
C ARG A 36 -0.66 -14.29 -3.01
N GLU A 37 -0.99 -14.81 -1.83
CA GLU A 37 -2.12 -15.72 -1.66
C GLU A 37 -3.44 -15.04 -2.02
N THR A 38 -3.67 -13.83 -1.48
CA THR A 38 -4.90 -13.08 -1.74
C THR A 38 -5.02 -12.67 -3.21
N ALA A 39 -3.94 -12.18 -3.79
CA ALA A 39 -3.91 -11.81 -5.21
C ALA A 39 -4.17 -13.02 -6.10
N GLY A 40 -3.57 -14.17 -5.77
CA GLY A 40 -3.78 -15.41 -6.50
C GLY A 40 -5.24 -15.85 -6.55
N GLU A 41 -5.96 -15.68 -5.44
CA GLU A 41 -7.40 -15.97 -5.39
C GLU A 41 -8.20 -15.07 -6.35
N LEU A 42 -7.68 -13.89 -6.65
CA LEU A 42 -8.32 -12.89 -7.51
C LEU A 42 -7.80 -12.94 -8.95
N GLY A 43 -6.91 -13.90 -9.27
CA GLY A 43 -6.33 -14.00 -10.60
C GLY A 43 -5.25 -12.95 -10.89
N LEU A 44 -4.64 -12.38 -9.85
CA LEU A 44 -3.62 -11.33 -9.96
C LEU A 44 -2.24 -11.85 -9.57
N THR A 45 -1.21 -11.23 -10.11
CA THR A 45 0.16 -11.37 -9.60
C THR A 45 0.52 -10.15 -8.77
N VAL A 46 1.55 -10.28 -7.94
CA VAL A 46 2.00 -9.22 -7.03
C VAL A 46 3.42 -8.79 -7.40
N ASP A 47 3.62 -7.48 -7.48
CA ASP A 47 4.95 -6.88 -7.49
C ASP A 47 5.15 -6.24 -6.10
N PHE A 48 5.92 -6.90 -5.25
CA PHE A 48 6.08 -6.54 -3.83
C PHE A 48 7.43 -5.89 -3.62
N ARG A 49 7.42 -4.66 -3.09
CA ARG A 49 8.64 -3.88 -2.90
C ARG A 49 8.63 -3.16 -1.56
N GLN A 50 9.83 -2.85 -1.06
CA GLN A 50 10.01 -2.03 0.15
C GLN A 50 11.23 -1.13 -0.03
N SER A 51 11.12 0.11 0.41
CA SER A 51 12.26 1.03 0.43
C SER A 51 12.16 2.00 1.60
N ASN A 52 13.32 2.38 2.14
CA ASN A 52 13.44 3.46 3.11
C ASN A 52 13.57 4.84 2.44
N ARG A 53 13.72 4.87 1.10
CA ARG A 53 13.96 6.13 0.37
C ARG A 53 12.67 6.65 -0.23
N GLU A 54 12.35 7.88 0.12
CA GLU A 54 11.16 8.54 -0.41
C GLU A 54 11.18 8.66 -1.93
N GLY A 55 12.31 9.07 -2.50
CA GLY A 55 12.44 9.21 -3.96
C GLY A 55 12.24 7.90 -4.72
N GLU A 56 12.69 6.79 -4.14
CA GLU A 56 12.48 5.48 -4.74
C GLU A 56 10.99 5.10 -4.75
N LEU A 57 10.28 5.43 -3.68
CA LEU A 57 8.82 5.21 -3.62
C LEU A 57 8.12 6.07 -4.69
N VAL A 58 8.54 7.31 -4.87
CA VAL A 58 8.03 8.18 -5.95
C VAL A 58 8.22 7.54 -7.30
N ASP A 59 9.41 7.04 -7.59
CA ASP A 59 9.72 6.38 -8.87
C ASP A 59 8.83 5.15 -9.09
N TRP A 60 8.61 4.36 -8.04
CA TRP A 60 7.77 3.17 -8.13
C TRP A 60 6.30 3.50 -8.34
N LEU A 61 5.81 4.57 -7.73
CA LEU A 61 4.43 5.03 -7.96
C LEU A 61 4.23 5.45 -9.42
N GLN A 62 5.23 6.11 -10.01
CA GLN A 62 5.21 6.47 -11.42
C GLN A 62 5.26 5.23 -12.32
N GLU A 63 6.10 4.27 -11.97
CA GLU A 63 6.20 2.99 -12.70
C GLU A 63 4.86 2.24 -12.67
N ALA A 64 4.23 2.18 -11.50
CA ALA A 64 2.94 1.53 -11.35
C ALA A 64 1.85 2.25 -12.16
N GLY A 65 1.87 3.59 -12.18
CA GLY A 65 0.95 4.37 -13.00
C GLY A 65 1.11 4.09 -14.49
N ALA A 66 2.35 3.96 -14.96
CA ALA A 66 2.61 3.59 -16.34
C ALA A 66 2.09 2.19 -16.67
N ALA A 67 2.21 1.25 -15.74
CA ALA A 67 1.69 -0.11 -15.91
C ALA A 67 0.15 -0.12 -15.97
N VAL A 68 -0.51 0.71 -15.17
CA VAL A 68 -1.98 0.86 -15.22
C VAL A 68 -2.39 1.43 -16.58
N ALA A 69 -1.70 2.46 -17.05
CA ALA A 69 -1.99 3.07 -18.36
C ALA A 69 -1.78 2.06 -19.51
N ALA A 70 -0.81 1.17 -19.37
CA ALA A 70 -0.55 0.11 -20.35
C ALA A 70 -1.52 -1.09 -20.23
N GLY A 71 -2.39 -1.11 -19.24
CA GLY A 71 -3.33 -2.20 -19.04
C GLY A 71 -2.76 -3.43 -18.36
N THR A 72 -1.56 -3.34 -17.76
CA THR A 72 -0.87 -4.48 -17.14
C THR A 72 -0.97 -4.49 -15.61
N SER A 73 -1.55 -3.46 -15.01
CA SER A 73 -1.74 -3.38 -13.55
C SER A 73 -3.09 -2.77 -13.21
N ILE A 74 -3.62 -3.16 -12.05
CA ILE A 74 -4.83 -2.55 -11.50
C ILE A 74 -4.53 -1.36 -10.58
N GLY A 75 -3.28 -1.16 -10.22
CA GLY A 75 -2.87 -0.10 -9.29
C GLY A 75 -1.98 -0.61 -8.18
N ALA A 76 -1.96 0.11 -7.07
CA ALA A 76 -1.06 -0.19 -5.96
C ALA A 76 -1.77 -0.16 -4.61
N VAL A 77 -1.30 -1.03 -3.73
CA VAL A 77 -1.49 -0.94 -2.28
C VAL A 77 -0.23 -0.29 -1.74
N LEU A 78 -0.38 0.80 -1.01
CA LEU A 78 0.75 1.56 -0.47
C LEU A 78 0.64 1.63 1.06
N ASN A 79 1.66 1.12 1.73
CA ASN A 79 1.90 1.43 3.13
C ASN A 79 3.03 2.46 3.21
N PRO A 80 2.71 3.74 3.32
CA PRO A 80 3.74 4.78 3.31
C PRO A 80 4.51 4.88 4.64
N ALA A 81 4.04 4.18 5.68
CA ALA A 81 4.62 4.22 7.00
C ALA A 81 4.74 5.68 7.48
N ALA A 82 5.87 6.08 8.08
CA ALA A 82 6.02 7.43 8.61
C ALA A 82 5.96 8.52 7.53
N TYR A 83 6.24 8.20 6.28
CA TYR A 83 6.16 9.20 5.21
C TYR A 83 4.72 9.71 4.97
N SER A 84 3.70 8.99 5.44
CA SER A 84 2.32 9.49 5.36
C SER A 84 2.14 10.82 6.10
N HIS A 85 2.97 11.05 7.14
CA HIS A 85 2.85 12.23 8.00
C HIS A 85 3.76 13.38 7.56
N THR A 86 4.64 13.18 6.59
CA THR A 86 5.66 14.16 6.20
C THR A 86 5.77 14.40 4.71
N SER A 87 5.37 13.44 3.87
CA SER A 87 5.64 13.52 2.44
C SER A 87 4.51 14.20 1.68
N ILE A 88 4.83 15.28 1.00
CA ILE A 88 3.97 15.88 -0.02
C ILE A 88 4.26 15.21 -1.38
N ALA A 89 5.49 14.72 -1.57
CA ALA A 89 5.90 14.13 -2.84
C ALA A 89 5.11 12.84 -3.19
N LEU A 90 4.74 12.05 -2.18
CA LEU A 90 3.99 10.81 -2.43
C LEU A 90 2.59 11.08 -3.01
N PRO A 91 1.74 11.91 -2.39
CA PRO A 91 0.44 12.21 -3.00
C PRO A 91 0.57 12.90 -4.36
N ASP A 92 1.58 13.75 -4.56
CA ASP A 92 1.82 14.36 -5.86
C ASP A 92 2.16 13.31 -6.92
N ALA A 93 2.94 12.29 -6.57
CA ALA A 93 3.27 11.20 -7.49
C ALA A 93 2.03 10.37 -7.84
N ILE A 94 1.20 10.08 -6.86
CA ILE A 94 -0.06 9.32 -7.06
C ILE A 94 -0.97 10.06 -8.04
N GLU A 95 -1.19 11.34 -7.79
CA GLU A 95 -2.05 12.17 -8.65
C GLU A 95 -1.44 12.37 -10.04
N GLY A 96 -0.16 12.68 -10.11
CA GLY A 96 0.54 12.89 -11.38
C GLY A 96 0.58 11.66 -12.25
N ALA A 97 0.73 10.48 -11.66
CA ALA A 97 0.74 9.21 -12.36
C ALA A 97 -0.68 8.65 -12.61
N ARG A 98 -1.72 9.28 -12.08
CA ARG A 98 -3.11 8.82 -12.16
C ARG A 98 -3.25 7.38 -11.68
N LEU A 99 -2.55 7.06 -10.58
CA LEU A 99 -2.48 5.71 -10.04
C LEU A 99 -3.61 5.46 -9.06
N PRO A 100 -4.45 4.43 -9.28
CA PRO A 100 -5.37 3.98 -8.23
C PRO A 100 -4.56 3.39 -7.08
N VAL A 101 -4.74 3.95 -5.88
CA VAL A 101 -4.02 3.53 -4.67
C VAL A 101 -5.00 3.27 -3.56
N VAL A 102 -4.81 2.16 -2.84
CA VAL A 102 -5.40 1.96 -1.51
C VAL A 102 -4.27 2.08 -0.50
N GLU A 103 -4.41 3.02 0.43
CA GLU A 103 -3.45 3.23 1.51
C GLU A 103 -3.74 2.23 2.63
N VAL A 104 -2.67 1.63 3.19
CA VAL A 104 -2.81 0.69 4.32
C VAL A 104 -1.85 1.05 5.44
N HIS A 105 -2.33 0.95 6.68
CA HIS A 105 -1.54 1.06 7.89
C HIS A 105 -1.84 -0.14 8.78
N ILE A 106 -0.79 -0.77 9.30
CA ILE A 106 -0.90 -1.95 10.17
C ILE A 106 -1.54 -1.58 11.50
N SER A 107 -0.99 -0.54 12.15
CA SER A 107 -1.54 -0.04 13.42
C SER A 107 -2.69 0.93 13.17
N ASN A 108 -3.55 1.09 14.19
CA ASN A 108 -4.52 2.18 14.16
C ASN A 108 -3.80 3.48 14.55
N VAL A 109 -3.43 4.27 13.55
CA VAL A 109 -2.68 5.52 13.74
C VAL A 109 -3.43 6.52 14.61
N HIS A 110 -4.76 6.42 14.66
CA HIS A 110 -5.60 7.32 15.47
C HIS A 110 -5.52 7.04 16.97
N LYS A 111 -4.97 5.86 17.35
CA LYS A 111 -4.69 5.51 18.76
C LYS A 111 -3.27 5.85 19.18
N ARG A 112 -2.50 6.46 18.31
CA ARG A 112 -1.09 6.78 18.55
C ARG A 112 -0.91 8.30 18.74
N GLU A 113 0.34 8.76 18.66
CA GLU A 113 0.66 10.18 18.88
C GLU A 113 -0.08 11.06 17.87
N PRO A 114 -0.49 12.29 18.27
CA PRO A 114 -1.26 13.18 17.38
C PRO A 114 -0.64 13.44 16.02
N PHE A 115 0.71 13.45 15.90
CA PHE A 115 1.36 13.67 14.61
C PHE A 115 1.11 12.53 13.61
N ARG A 116 0.61 11.37 14.07
CA ARG A 116 0.27 10.24 13.22
C ARG A 116 -1.19 10.24 12.76
N HIS A 117 -1.99 11.20 13.24
CA HIS A 117 -3.43 11.22 12.93
C HIS A 117 -3.73 11.74 11.53
N HIS A 118 -2.80 12.45 10.89
CA HIS A 118 -2.97 13.00 9.55
C HIS A 118 -2.06 12.28 8.56
N SER A 119 -2.62 11.89 7.42
CA SER A 119 -1.86 11.35 6.29
C SER A 119 -2.07 12.24 5.08
N TYR A 120 -0.96 12.73 4.51
CA TYR A 120 -1.00 13.48 3.25
C TYR A 120 -1.38 12.57 2.07
N VAL A 121 -1.16 11.26 2.20
CA VAL A 121 -1.46 10.27 1.15
C VAL A 121 -2.96 10.05 1.02
N SER A 122 -3.69 10.10 2.12
CA SER A 122 -5.12 9.71 2.15
C SER A 122 -5.98 10.51 1.17
N ALA A 123 -5.69 11.79 0.97
CA ALA A 123 -6.46 12.63 0.04
C ALA A 123 -6.26 12.21 -1.42
N ALA A 124 -5.13 11.58 -1.75
CA ALA A 124 -4.84 11.11 -3.10
C ALA A 124 -5.22 9.63 -3.30
N ALA A 125 -5.49 8.90 -2.22
CA ALA A 125 -5.85 7.49 -2.27
C ALA A 125 -7.33 7.31 -2.61
N ALA A 126 -7.64 6.20 -3.29
CA ALA A 126 -9.03 5.81 -3.56
C ALA A 126 -9.72 5.26 -2.32
N GLY A 127 -8.96 4.71 -1.39
CA GLY A 127 -9.47 4.19 -0.12
C GLY A 127 -8.34 4.01 0.89
N VAL A 128 -8.72 3.84 2.17
CA VAL A 128 -7.76 3.75 3.28
C VAL A 128 -8.18 2.61 4.21
N VAL A 129 -7.21 1.76 4.57
CA VAL A 129 -7.40 0.67 5.54
C VAL A 129 -6.45 0.92 6.71
N VAL A 130 -6.98 1.00 7.92
CA VAL A 130 -6.21 1.37 9.11
C VAL A 130 -6.55 0.45 10.28
N GLY A 131 -5.53 -0.13 10.93
CA GLY A 131 -5.73 -0.74 12.24
C GLY A 131 -6.09 -2.22 12.27
N PHE A 132 -5.98 -2.94 11.15
CA PHE A 132 -6.32 -4.37 11.09
C PHE A 132 -5.10 -5.28 11.06
N GLY A 133 -3.93 -4.80 11.51
CA GLY A 133 -2.71 -5.57 11.44
C GLY A 133 -2.35 -5.88 9.98
N VAL A 134 -1.68 -6.99 9.76
CA VAL A 134 -1.25 -7.39 8.40
C VAL A 134 -2.43 -7.83 7.52
N THR A 135 -3.56 -8.20 8.12
CA THR A 135 -4.80 -8.48 7.38
C THR A 135 -5.23 -7.27 6.54
N GLY A 136 -4.84 -6.06 6.95
CA GLY A 136 -5.14 -4.84 6.21
C GLY A 136 -4.64 -4.88 4.76
N TYR A 137 -3.51 -5.53 4.49
CA TYR A 137 -3.01 -5.69 3.14
C TYR A 137 -3.96 -6.52 2.27
N GLN A 138 -4.51 -7.59 2.82
CA GLN A 138 -5.47 -8.44 2.12
C GLN A 138 -6.75 -7.67 1.81
N LEU A 139 -7.25 -6.90 2.79
CA LEU A 139 -8.41 -6.04 2.60
C LEU A 139 -8.16 -4.98 1.54
N ALA A 140 -6.96 -4.39 1.52
CA ALA A 140 -6.58 -3.37 0.55
C ALA A 140 -6.54 -3.94 -0.88
N ILE A 141 -5.97 -5.13 -1.06
CA ILE A 141 -5.93 -5.80 -2.37
C ILE A 141 -7.35 -6.09 -2.86
N ARG A 142 -8.20 -6.61 -1.99
CA ARG A 142 -9.61 -6.89 -2.34
C ARG A 142 -10.36 -5.60 -2.68
N GLY A 143 -10.13 -4.55 -1.93
CA GLY A 143 -10.74 -3.24 -2.19
C GLY A 143 -10.31 -2.66 -3.54
N LEU A 144 -9.02 -2.70 -3.83
CA LEU A 144 -8.48 -2.22 -5.09
C LEU A 144 -9.02 -3.04 -6.27
N HIS A 145 -9.07 -4.35 -6.12
CA HIS A 145 -9.65 -5.24 -7.14
C HIS A 145 -11.11 -4.90 -7.39
N GLN A 146 -11.88 -4.64 -6.35
CA GLN A 146 -13.30 -4.27 -6.47
C GLN A 146 -13.48 -2.95 -7.23
N LEU A 147 -12.62 -1.96 -6.93
CA LEU A 147 -12.66 -0.66 -7.60
C LEU A 147 -12.29 -0.75 -9.08
N HIS A 148 -11.40 -1.70 -9.42
CA HIS A 148 -10.96 -1.91 -10.81
C HIS A 148 -12.01 -2.62 -11.66
N ARG A 149 -12.91 -3.41 -11.07
CA ARG A 149 -13.91 -4.18 -11.81
C ARG A 149 -14.88 -3.23 -12.53
N PRO A 150 -15.26 -3.54 -13.78
CA PRO A 150 -16.27 -2.75 -14.46
C PRO A 150 -17.58 -2.71 -13.67
N GLN A 151 -18.16 -1.51 -13.49
CA GLN A 151 -19.42 -1.37 -12.81
C GLN A 151 -20.54 -1.92 -13.70
N GLY A 152 -21.51 -2.61 -13.09
CA GLY A 152 -22.63 -3.19 -13.79
C GLY A 152 -22.34 -4.53 -14.44
N GLY A 153 -21.16 -5.08 -14.17
CA GLY A 153 -20.79 -6.42 -14.64
C GLY A 153 -21.16 -7.50 -13.65
#